data_22879b3113ecd9b4b5317f7613fc6f6b
#
_entry.id   22879b3113ecd9b4b5317f7613fc6f6b
#
_cell.length_a   1.000
_cell.length_b   1.000
_cell.length_c   1.000
_cell.angle_alpha   90.00
_cell.angle_beta   90.00
_cell.angle_gamma   90.00
#
_symmetry.space_group_name_H-M   'P 1'
#
loop_
_entity.id
_entity.type
_entity.pdbx_description
1 polymer ?
#
loop_
_entity_poly.entity_id
_entity_poly.type
_entity_poly.pdbx_seq_one_letter_code
_entity_poly.pdbx_strand_id
1 'polypeptide(L)'
;MKLLLLLLLFLGSTVQAHDKLEYKTHFLFTWTSSCVQKILPDFQRQGMPYLFAVSMASQGCGCVIDEFRKHHTQDEVLGFSDEERMEKSMYYTRICAGEIKEL
;
A
#
# COMPACT_ATOMS: atom_id res chain seq x y z
N MET A 1 -0.21 -10.56 -38.73
CA MET A 1 -0.66 -9.16 -38.53
C MET A 1 -1.65 -8.98 -37.38
N LYS A 2 -2.63 -9.89 -37.24
CA LYS A 2 -3.56 -9.80 -36.08
C LYS A 2 -2.89 -10.03 -34.73
N LEU A 3 -1.82 -10.82 -34.69
CA LEU A 3 -1.03 -11.05 -33.47
C LEU A 3 -0.23 -9.83 -33.05
N LEU A 4 0.23 -9.03 -33.98
CA LEU A 4 0.97 -7.79 -33.70
C LEU A 4 0.06 -6.71 -33.12
N LEU A 5 -1.17 -6.61 -33.59
CA LEU A 5 -2.19 -5.71 -33.08
C LEU A 5 -2.60 -6.06 -31.66
N LEU A 6 -2.73 -7.35 -31.36
CA LEU A 6 -3.03 -7.86 -30.01
C LEU A 6 -1.89 -7.58 -29.03
N LEU A 7 -0.64 -7.75 -29.49
CA LEU A 7 0.53 -7.43 -28.68
C LEU A 7 0.64 -5.93 -28.38
N LEU A 8 0.30 -5.08 -29.34
CA LEU A 8 0.28 -3.63 -29.15
C LEU A 8 -0.82 -3.17 -28.20
N LEU A 9 -1.98 -3.86 -28.21
CA LEU A 9 -3.06 -3.60 -27.28
C LEU A 9 -2.70 -4.02 -25.86
N PHE A 10 -1.96 -5.13 -25.69
CA PHE A 10 -1.45 -5.55 -24.38
C PHE A 10 -0.40 -4.60 -23.83
N LEU A 11 0.50 -4.09 -24.66
CA LEU A 11 1.51 -3.12 -24.27
C LEU A 11 0.89 -1.76 -23.89
N GLY A 12 -0.19 -1.37 -24.58
CA GLY A 12 -0.93 -0.15 -24.26
C GLY A 12 -1.67 -0.20 -22.94
N SER A 13 -2.15 -1.40 -22.53
CA SER A 13 -2.87 -1.54 -21.26
C SER A 13 -1.96 -1.56 -20.04
N THR A 14 -0.67 -1.91 -20.19
CA THR A 14 0.28 -1.89 -19.07
C THR A 14 0.80 -0.50 -18.74
N VAL A 15 0.69 0.45 -19.65
CA VAL A 15 1.17 1.83 -19.46
C VAL A 15 0.20 2.67 -18.63
N GLN A 16 -1.05 2.22 -18.47
CA GLN A 16 -2.09 2.99 -17.79
C GLN A 16 -2.18 2.74 -16.27
N ALA A 17 -1.32 1.88 -15.72
CA ALA A 17 -1.42 1.41 -14.34
C ALA A 17 -0.54 2.17 -13.34
N HIS A 18 -0.04 3.38 -13.70
CA HIS A 18 0.93 4.09 -12.84
C HIS A 18 0.37 5.37 -12.24
N ASP A 19 -0.53 5.22 -11.25
CA ASP A 19 -0.91 6.32 -10.35
C ASP A 19 0.03 6.42 -9.15
N LYS A 20 0.98 5.48 -9.01
CA LYS A 20 1.86 5.38 -7.84
C LYS A 20 3.31 5.53 -8.26
N LEU A 21 4.07 6.21 -7.40
CA LEU A 21 5.52 6.34 -7.59
C LEU A 21 6.21 5.00 -7.39
N GLU A 22 7.30 4.78 -8.10
CA GLU A 22 8.03 3.53 -8.04
C GLU A 22 8.80 3.36 -6.73
N TYR A 23 8.64 2.20 -6.13
CA TYR A 23 9.38 1.78 -4.95
C TYR A 23 10.02 0.44 -5.24
N LYS A 24 11.16 0.16 -4.62
CA LYS A 24 11.80 -1.14 -4.76
C LYS A 24 10.95 -2.23 -4.14
N THR A 25 10.83 -3.36 -4.82
CA THR A 25 10.01 -4.50 -4.38
C THR A 25 10.41 -4.97 -2.98
N HIS A 26 11.71 -5.08 -2.71
CA HIS A 26 12.19 -5.51 -1.41
C HIS A 26 11.77 -4.55 -0.30
N PHE A 27 11.82 -3.25 -0.56
CA PHE A 27 11.38 -2.22 0.38
C PHE A 27 9.88 -2.36 0.67
N LEU A 28 9.07 -2.52 -0.37
CA LEU A 28 7.62 -2.69 -0.22
C LEU A 28 7.28 -3.95 0.57
N PHE A 29 7.95 -5.05 0.28
CA PHE A 29 7.74 -6.31 0.97
C PHE A 29 8.07 -6.18 2.47
N THR A 30 9.23 -5.62 2.79
CA THR A 30 9.67 -5.43 4.17
C THR A 30 8.72 -4.51 4.93
N TRP A 31 8.31 -3.42 4.30
CA TRP A 31 7.38 -2.47 4.90
C TRP A 31 6.02 -3.10 5.16
N THR A 32 5.47 -3.78 4.17
CA THR A 32 4.17 -4.45 4.29
C THR A 32 4.21 -5.52 5.37
N SER A 33 5.25 -6.35 5.39
CA SER A 33 5.41 -7.40 6.40
C SER A 33 5.51 -6.82 7.82
N SER A 34 6.28 -5.76 8.01
CA SER A 34 6.39 -5.08 9.30
C SER A 34 5.05 -4.51 9.77
N CYS A 35 4.31 -3.90 8.84
CA CYS A 35 3.00 -3.35 9.13
C CYS A 35 2.03 -4.44 9.58
N VAL A 36 1.95 -5.54 8.83
CA VAL A 36 1.07 -6.67 9.15
C VAL A 36 1.42 -7.25 10.52
N GLN A 37 2.70 -7.45 10.80
CA GLN A 37 3.15 -8.01 12.08
C GLN A 37 2.77 -7.11 13.26
N LYS A 38 2.72 -5.81 13.09
CA LYS A 38 2.36 -4.88 14.15
C LYS A 38 0.87 -4.90 14.47
N ILE A 39 0.00 -5.00 13.47
CA ILE A 39 -1.44 -4.89 13.68
C ILE A 39 -2.14 -6.25 13.84
N LEU A 40 -1.50 -7.33 13.42
CA LEU A 40 -2.07 -8.68 13.51
C LEU A 40 -2.48 -9.06 14.94
N PRO A 41 -1.65 -8.83 15.98
CA PRO A 41 -2.05 -9.18 17.35
C PRO A 41 -3.31 -8.46 17.82
N ASP A 42 -3.55 -7.24 17.37
CA ASP A 42 -4.76 -6.48 17.76
C ASP A 42 -6.00 -7.12 17.17
N PHE A 43 -5.97 -7.57 15.92
CA PHE A 43 -7.08 -8.28 15.31
C PHE A 43 -7.34 -9.62 15.98
N GLN A 44 -6.28 -10.33 16.35
CA GLN A 44 -6.41 -11.60 17.06
C GLN A 44 -7.04 -11.42 18.44
N ARG A 45 -6.69 -10.36 19.15
CA ARG A 45 -7.30 -10.04 20.45
C ARG A 45 -8.78 -9.71 20.32
N GLN A 46 -9.23 -9.23 19.17
CA GLN A 46 -10.64 -8.98 18.87
C GLN A 46 -11.39 -10.28 18.51
N GLY A 47 -10.71 -11.41 18.52
CA GLY A 47 -11.33 -12.70 18.24
C GLY A 47 -11.32 -13.10 16.76
N MET A 48 -10.60 -12.40 15.90
CA MET A 48 -10.53 -12.78 14.50
C MET A 48 -9.71 -14.05 14.31
N PRO A 49 -10.19 -15.02 13.49
CA PRO A 49 -9.37 -16.16 13.09
C PRO A 49 -8.10 -15.69 12.36
N TYR A 50 -7.02 -16.46 12.54
CA TYR A 50 -5.69 -16.05 12.06
C TYR A 50 -5.65 -15.68 10.57
N LEU A 51 -6.20 -16.56 9.70
CA LEU A 51 -6.16 -16.29 8.25
C LEU A 51 -6.97 -15.06 7.87
N PHE A 52 -8.10 -14.85 8.53
CA PHE A 52 -8.92 -13.65 8.31
C PHE A 52 -8.19 -12.40 8.79
N ALA A 53 -7.56 -12.48 9.96
CA ALA A 53 -6.78 -11.36 10.52
C ALA A 53 -5.62 -10.98 9.61
N VAL A 54 -4.88 -11.96 9.06
CA VAL A 54 -3.80 -11.72 8.10
C VAL A 54 -4.32 -11.03 6.85
N SER A 55 -5.46 -11.49 6.32
CA SER A 55 -6.06 -10.88 5.13
C SER A 55 -6.45 -9.43 5.36
N MET A 56 -7.11 -9.15 6.48
CA MET A 56 -7.53 -7.79 6.82
C MET A 56 -6.34 -6.87 7.08
N ALA A 57 -5.33 -7.37 7.79
CA ALA A 57 -4.11 -6.62 8.05
C ALA A 57 -3.37 -6.29 6.73
N SER A 58 -3.29 -7.27 5.82
CA SER A 58 -2.63 -7.09 4.53
C SER A 58 -3.35 -6.04 3.67
N GLN A 59 -4.67 -6.07 3.66
CA GLN A 59 -5.46 -5.09 2.92
C GLN A 59 -5.28 -3.68 3.49
N GLY A 60 -5.34 -3.53 4.80
CA GLY A 60 -5.16 -2.25 5.46
C GLY A 60 -3.76 -1.69 5.26
N CYS A 61 -2.75 -2.51 5.46
CA CYS A 61 -1.35 -2.10 5.25
C CYS A 61 -1.09 -1.75 3.78
N GLY A 62 -1.62 -2.55 2.86
CA GLY A 62 -1.48 -2.29 1.42
C GLY A 62 -2.10 -0.97 1.02
N CYS A 63 -3.29 -0.67 1.53
CA CYS A 63 -3.97 0.59 1.25
C CYS A 63 -3.15 1.80 1.73
N VAL A 64 -2.66 1.77 2.96
CA VAL A 64 -1.87 2.87 3.55
C VAL A 64 -0.57 3.07 2.76
N ILE A 65 0.12 1.98 2.44
CA ILE A 65 1.37 2.03 1.66
C ILE A 65 1.10 2.58 0.25
N ASP A 66 0.00 2.19 -0.38
CA ASP A 66 -0.40 2.73 -1.67
C ASP A 66 -0.64 4.24 -1.60
N GLU A 67 -1.23 4.74 -0.52
CA GLU A 67 -1.40 6.18 -0.33
C GLU A 67 -0.06 6.90 -0.22
N PHE A 68 0.90 6.34 0.53
CA PHE A 68 2.26 6.88 0.56
C PHE A 68 2.87 6.95 -0.84
N ARG A 69 2.70 5.90 -1.63
CA ARG A 69 3.27 5.81 -2.98
C ARG A 69 2.66 6.80 -3.97
N LYS A 70 1.45 7.27 -3.72
CA LYS A 70 0.81 8.29 -4.55
C LYS A 70 1.42 9.67 -4.33
N HIS A 71 1.93 9.94 -3.15
CA HIS A 71 2.31 11.29 -2.72
C HIS A 71 3.79 11.48 -2.43
N HIS A 72 4.53 10.41 -2.19
CA HIS A 72 5.92 10.49 -1.76
C HIS A 72 6.80 9.50 -2.51
N THR A 73 8.03 9.90 -2.83
CA THR A 73 9.04 8.97 -3.35
C THR A 73 9.55 8.08 -2.21
N GLN A 74 10.20 6.96 -2.57
CA GLN A 74 10.83 6.09 -1.58
C GLN A 74 11.87 6.84 -0.75
N ASP A 75 12.69 7.68 -1.40
CA ASP A 75 13.70 8.48 -0.71
C ASP A 75 13.08 9.46 0.28
N GLU A 76 11.95 10.08 -0.08
CA GLU A 76 11.21 10.95 0.84
C GLU A 76 10.74 10.20 2.07
N VAL A 77 10.16 9.00 1.87
CA VAL A 77 9.67 8.17 2.98
C VAL A 77 10.83 7.77 3.91
N LEU A 78 11.97 7.39 3.33
CA LEU A 78 13.15 7.02 4.11
C LEU A 78 13.70 8.21 4.91
N GLY A 79 13.50 9.44 4.42
CA GLY A 79 13.95 10.66 5.09
C GLY A 79 12.99 11.20 6.14
N PHE A 80 11.78 10.66 6.26
CA PHE A 80 10.82 11.13 7.26
C PHE A 80 11.28 10.76 8.67
N SER A 81 11.03 11.66 9.63
CA SER A 81 11.18 11.34 11.04
C SER A 81 10.10 10.34 11.47
N ASP A 82 10.29 9.69 12.61
CA ASP A 82 9.28 8.77 13.16
C ASP A 82 7.96 9.48 13.41
N GLU A 83 8.01 10.72 13.87
CA GLU A 83 6.83 11.56 14.08
C GLU A 83 6.08 11.84 12.77
N GLU A 84 6.81 12.20 11.71
CA GLU A 84 6.23 12.44 10.39
C GLU A 84 5.60 11.18 9.82
N ARG A 85 6.26 10.04 9.98
CA ARG A 85 5.72 8.75 9.53
C ARG A 85 4.43 8.41 10.27
N MET A 86 4.41 8.60 11.57
CA MET A 86 3.23 8.35 12.40
C MET A 86 2.06 9.22 11.95
N GLU A 87 2.30 10.51 11.81
CA GLU A 87 1.28 11.49 11.41
C GLU A 87 0.69 11.15 10.05
N LYS A 88 1.55 10.87 9.06
CA LYS A 88 1.11 10.51 7.72
C LYS A 88 0.39 9.16 7.70
N SER A 89 0.88 8.19 8.46
CA SER A 89 0.24 6.87 8.56
C SER A 89 -1.16 6.98 9.13
N MET A 90 -1.36 7.80 10.14
CA MET A 90 -2.69 8.04 10.72
C MET A 90 -3.62 8.71 9.73
N TYR A 91 -3.12 9.69 8.99
CA TYR A 91 -3.90 10.38 7.97
C TYR A 91 -4.34 9.41 6.85
N TYR A 92 -3.41 8.62 6.32
CA TYR A 92 -3.71 7.67 5.26
C TYR A 92 -4.60 6.51 5.75
N THR A 93 -4.46 6.13 7.01
CA THR A 93 -5.37 5.14 7.62
C THR A 93 -6.81 5.64 7.61
N ARG A 94 -7.03 6.91 7.89
CA ARG A 94 -8.37 7.50 7.85
C ARG A 94 -8.94 7.54 6.45
N ILE A 95 -8.10 7.80 5.44
CA ILE A 95 -8.50 7.72 4.03
C ILE A 95 -8.92 6.28 3.69
N CYS A 96 -8.10 5.31 4.08
CA CYS A 96 -8.36 3.89 3.81
C CYS A 96 -9.61 3.37 4.53
N ALA A 97 -9.93 3.92 5.69
CA ALA A 97 -11.14 3.59 6.45
C ALA A 97 -12.38 4.29 5.91
N GLY A 98 -12.25 5.18 4.93
CA GLY A 98 -13.36 5.94 4.38
C GLY A 98 -13.84 7.09 5.25
N GLU A 99 -13.08 7.44 6.28
CA GLU A 99 -13.46 8.51 7.21
C GLU A 99 -13.26 9.91 6.62
N ILE A 100 -12.27 10.06 5.74
CA ILE A 100 -11.98 11.32 5.06
C ILE A 100 -11.73 11.04 3.58
N LYS A 101 -11.97 12.04 2.74
CA LYS A 101 -11.70 11.93 1.31
C LYS A 101 -10.25 12.28 1.03
N GLU A 102 -9.68 11.59 0.07
CA GLU A 102 -8.37 11.91 -0.48
C GLU A 102 -8.43 13.27 -1.18
N LEU A 103 -7.46 14.12 -0.87
CA LEU A 103 -7.33 15.45 -1.51
C LEU A 103 -6.66 15.37 -2.87
#